data_b50198cda2d0bce056e712dd6415554d
#
_entry.id   b50198cda2d0bce056e712dd6415554d
#
_cell.length_a   1.000
_cell.length_b   1.000
_cell.length_c   1.000
_cell.angle_alpha   90.00
_cell.angle_beta   90.00
_cell.angle_gamma   90.00
#
_symmetry.space_group_name_H-M   'P 1'
#
loop_
_entity.id
_entity.type
_entity.pdbx_description
1 polymer ?
#
loop_
_entity_poly.entity_id
_entity_poly.type
_entity_poly.pdbx_seq_one_letter_code
_entity_poly.pdbx_strand_id
1 'polypeptide(L)'
;MKLGISLVGISHLVHDKRWPINRSYETCYQNFFDEIYNPLKKKFDIDIYTTTYYSGKEQDIINTYKPKSSLFLSMDNSHQIKTFLKAIELVEKEKVDFHIFTRFDIFFNEGKIKTLNIDLNKFNFLCKEKDHWKSHEFVNDCFYVFNARFIPQLKRACINLLNNPPRPGLMDMHGLYSFLFKDESVRYSLHFMTDEHHLSSGNSIYTLKRL
;
A
#
# COMPACT_ATOMS: atom_id res chain seq x y z
N MET A 1 -7.79 -2.69 20.40
CA MET A 1 -7.75 -1.91 19.15
C MET A 1 -7.74 -2.87 17.97
N LYS A 2 -8.48 -2.54 16.92
CA LYS A 2 -8.61 -3.37 15.73
C LYS A 2 -7.84 -2.76 14.57
N LEU A 3 -7.05 -3.59 13.87
CA LEU A 3 -6.20 -3.19 12.75
C LEU A 3 -6.66 -3.88 11.46
N GLY A 4 -6.89 -3.11 10.41
CA GLY A 4 -7.07 -3.63 9.06
C GLY A 4 -5.76 -3.63 8.29
N ILE A 5 -5.35 -4.75 7.73
CA ILE A 5 -4.19 -4.82 6.83
C ILE A 5 -4.69 -5.13 5.42
N SER A 6 -4.49 -4.19 4.51
CA SER A 6 -4.87 -4.33 3.10
C SER A 6 -3.64 -4.62 2.24
N LEU A 7 -3.63 -5.80 1.62
CA LEU A 7 -2.66 -6.17 0.59
C LEU A 7 -3.22 -5.76 -0.77
N VAL A 8 -2.53 -4.86 -1.46
CA VAL A 8 -3.06 -4.17 -2.65
C VAL A 8 -2.10 -4.30 -3.84
N GLY A 9 -2.67 -4.47 -5.03
CA GLY A 9 -1.91 -4.48 -6.29
C GLY A 9 -1.72 -5.86 -6.88
N ILE A 10 -0.71 -6.02 -7.73
CA ILE A 10 -0.43 -7.27 -8.43
C ILE A 10 0.19 -8.27 -7.46
N SER A 11 -0.52 -9.38 -7.22
CA SER A 11 -0.05 -10.47 -6.36
C SER A 11 0.77 -11.51 -7.12
N HIS A 12 0.35 -11.82 -8.35
CA HIS A 12 1.02 -12.78 -9.23
C HIS A 12 0.92 -12.32 -10.68
N LEU A 13 2.04 -12.33 -11.40
CA LEU A 13 2.13 -11.95 -12.81
C LEU A 13 3.34 -12.64 -13.43
N VAL A 14 3.09 -13.46 -14.45
CA VAL A 14 4.14 -14.16 -15.20
C VAL A 14 3.91 -13.94 -16.69
N HIS A 15 4.97 -13.56 -17.43
CA HIS A 15 4.98 -13.44 -18.88
C HIS A 15 3.95 -12.45 -19.48
N ASP A 16 3.59 -11.38 -18.79
CA ASP A 16 2.76 -10.31 -19.39
C ASP A 16 3.66 -9.36 -20.21
N LYS A 17 3.35 -9.22 -21.49
CA LYS A 17 4.10 -8.33 -22.41
C LYS A 17 4.05 -6.86 -22.02
N ARG A 18 3.01 -6.45 -21.29
CA ARG A 18 2.85 -5.06 -20.79
C ARG A 18 3.76 -4.76 -19.60
N TRP A 19 4.13 -5.83 -18.87
CA TRP A 19 4.93 -5.73 -17.65
C TRP A 19 6.05 -6.77 -17.73
N PRO A 20 7.25 -6.41 -18.22
CA PRO A 20 8.35 -7.35 -18.39
C PRO A 20 8.96 -7.86 -17.08
N ILE A 21 8.26 -7.68 -15.97
CA ILE A 21 8.72 -8.02 -14.63
C ILE A 21 7.73 -9.02 -14.04
N ASN A 22 8.18 -10.25 -13.83
CA ASN A 22 7.40 -11.25 -13.10
C ASN A 22 7.27 -10.84 -11.63
N ARG A 23 6.12 -11.15 -11.04
CA ARG A 23 5.83 -10.92 -9.63
C ARG A 23 5.16 -12.15 -9.04
N SER A 24 5.52 -12.49 -7.80
CA SER A 24 4.82 -13.53 -7.08
C SER A 24 4.78 -13.19 -5.59
N TYR A 25 3.59 -13.22 -5.01
CA TYR A 25 3.40 -13.11 -3.56
C TYR A 25 4.13 -14.24 -2.81
N GLU A 26 4.37 -15.38 -3.47
CA GLU A 26 5.04 -16.56 -2.90
C GLU A 26 6.44 -16.25 -2.37
N THR A 27 7.09 -15.24 -2.92
CA THR A 27 8.42 -14.79 -2.46
C THR A 27 8.36 -13.88 -1.24
N CYS A 28 7.20 -13.33 -0.91
CA CYS A 28 7.04 -12.29 0.12
C CYS A 28 6.10 -12.68 1.26
N TYR A 29 5.23 -13.70 1.09
CA TYR A 29 4.18 -13.96 2.08
C TYR A 29 4.75 -14.33 3.46
N GLN A 30 5.78 -15.17 3.53
CA GLN A 30 6.38 -15.54 4.81
C GLN A 30 6.97 -14.31 5.51
N ASN A 31 7.69 -13.47 4.77
CA ASN A 31 8.24 -12.23 5.29
C ASN A 31 7.15 -11.25 5.79
N PHE A 32 6.01 -11.17 5.09
CA PHE A 32 4.86 -10.39 5.57
C PHE A 32 4.36 -10.90 6.93
N PHE A 33 4.26 -12.21 7.10
CA PHE A 33 3.85 -12.79 8.39
C PHE A 33 4.89 -12.52 9.49
N ASP A 34 6.16 -12.68 9.19
CA ASP A 34 7.23 -12.56 10.18
C ASP A 34 7.48 -11.10 10.60
N GLU A 35 7.48 -10.17 9.66
CA GLU A 35 7.84 -8.77 9.91
C GLU A 35 6.63 -7.87 10.22
N ILE A 36 5.43 -8.19 9.72
CA ILE A 36 4.23 -7.35 9.88
C ILE A 36 3.20 -8.05 10.77
N TYR A 37 2.63 -9.16 10.31
CA TYR A 37 1.43 -9.74 10.91
C TYR A 37 1.68 -10.26 12.32
N ASN A 38 2.66 -11.16 12.52
CA ASN A 38 2.90 -11.80 13.80
C ASN A 38 3.34 -10.82 14.91
N PRO A 39 4.22 -9.82 14.64
CA PRO A 39 4.53 -8.80 15.62
C PRO A 39 3.32 -7.95 16.03
N LEU A 40 2.47 -7.57 15.07
CA LEU A 40 1.31 -6.71 15.32
C LEU A 40 0.16 -7.47 15.98
N LYS A 41 -0.03 -8.76 15.68
CA LYS A 41 -1.06 -9.61 16.28
C LYS A 41 -0.93 -9.73 17.81
N LYS A 42 0.25 -9.50 18.35
CA LYS A 42 0.47 -9.45 19.81
C LYS A 42 -0.20 -8.25 20.49
N LYS A 43 -0.53 -7.20 19.72
CA LYS A 43 -1.03 -5.92 20.22
C LYS A 43 -2.42 -5.56 19.70
N PHE A 44 -2.80 -6.11 18.55
CA PHE A 44 -4.01 -5.76 17.81
C PHE A 44 -4.83 -7.00 17.45
N ASP A 45 -6.15 -6.84 17.41
CA ASP A 45 -7.03 -7.74 16.68
C ASP A 45 -6.93 -7.38 15.19
N ILE A 46 -6.51 -8.33 14.33
CA ILE A 46 -6.14 -8.04 12.94
C ILE A 46 -7.09 -8.72 11.97
N ASP A 47 -7.70 -7.91 11.10
CA ASP A 47 -8.35 -8.37 9.87
C ASP A 47 -7.44 -8.12 8.66
N ILE A 48 -7.27 -9.12 7.79
CA ILE A 48 -6.57 -8.99 6.51
C ILE A 48 -7.61 -8.79 5.39
N TYR A 49 -7.30 -7.90 4.45
CA TYR A 49 -8.06 -7.64 3.23
C TYR A 49 -7.16 -7.78 2.02
N THR A 50 -7.67 -8.27 0.90
CA THR A 50 -6.89 -8.39 -0.33
C THR A 50 -7.61 -7.75 -1.50
N THR A 51 -6.92 -6.91 -2.27
CA THR A 51 -7.42 -6.33 -3.52
C THR A 51 -6.35 -6.51 -4.58
N THR A 52 -6.58 -7.44 -5.49
CA THR A 52 -5.61 -7.85 -6.50
C THR A 52 -6.32 -8.21 -7.82
N TYR A 53 -5.60 -8.79 -8.74
CA TYR A 53 -6.10 -9.16 -10.06
C TYR A 53 -6.27 -10.66 -10.20
N TYR A 54 -7.18 -11.06 -11.08
CA TYR A 54 -7.28 -12.46 -11.50
C TYR A 54 -5.94 -12.91 -12.11
N SER A 55 -5.43 -14.03 -11.65
CA SER A 55 -4.12 -14.57 -12.04
C SER A 55 -4.08 -16.10 -12.09
N GLY A 56 -5.20 -16.77 -11.76
CA GLY A 56 -5.29 -18.22 -11.56
C GLY A 56 -4.77 -18.67 -10.18
N LYS A 57 -4.37 -17.73 -9.31
CA LYS A 57 -3.85 -18.00 -7.95
C LYS A 57 -4.80 -17.51 -6.85
N GLU A 58 -6.06 -17.21 -7.18
CA GLU A 58 -7.02 -16.60 -6.26
C GLU A 58 -7.23 -17.46 -5.00
N GLN A 59 -7.44 -18.77 -5.20
CA GLN A 59 -7.66 -19.67 -4.07
C GLN A 59 -6.40 -19.84 -3.21
N ASP A 60 -5.22 -19.87 -3.82
CA ASP A 60 -3.94 -19.94 -3.09
C ASP A 60 -3.74 -18.68 -2.23
N ILE A 61 -4.06 -17.50 -2.76
CA ILE A 61 -4.00 -16.23 -2.02
C ILE A 61 -4.96 -16.26 -0.83
N ILE A 62 -6.19 -16.72 -1.03
CA ILE A 62 -7.18 -16.86 0.04
C ILE A 62 -6.69 -17.84 1.11
N ASN A 63 -6.15 -18.97 0.71
CA ASN A 63 -5.65 -19.99 1.64
C ASN A 63 -4.43 -19.50 2.43
N THR A 64 -3.55 -18.73 1.79
CA THR A 64 -2.30 -18.22 2.36
C THR A 64 -2.57 -17.11 3.38
N TYR A 65 -3.29 -16.08 2.98
CA TYR A 65 -3.50 -14.89 3.81
C TYR A 65 -4.74 -14.97 4.69
N LYS A 66 -5.68 -15.89 4.40
CA LYS A 66 -6.96 -16.05 5.10
C LYS A 66 -7.67 -14.70 5.31
N PRO A 67 -7.84 -13.92 4.23
CA PRO A 67 -8.41 -12.59 4.35
C PRO A 67 -9.88 -12.66 4.79
N LYS A 68 -10.31 -11.67 5.57
CA LYS A 68 -11.71 -11.46 5.91
C LYS A 68 -12.55 -11.17 4.67
N SER A 69 -11.97 -10.44 3.72
CA SER A 69 -12.60 -10.14 2.43
C SER A 69 -11.55 -9.98 1.33
N SER A 70 -11.90 -10.42 0.12
CA SER A 70 -11.06 -10.37 -1.07
C SER A 70 -11.79 -9.77 -2.25
N LEU A 71 -11.09 -8.98 -3.05
CA LEU A 71 -11.58 -8.44 -4.31
C LEU A 71 -10.57 -8.74 -5.42
N PHE A 72 -11.01 -9.47 -6.44
CA PHE A 72 -10.21 -9.79 -7.62
C PHE A 72 -10.72 -8.98 -8.82
N LEU A 73 -9.82 -8.28 -9.48
CA LEU A 73 -10.10 -7.33 -10.56
C LEU A 73 -9.61 -7.90 -11.91
N SER A 74 -10.24 -7.48 -13.01
CA SER A 74 -9.69 -7.76 -14.34
C SER A 74 -8.39 -6.98 -14.58
N MET A 75 -7.42 -7.62 -15.25
CA MET A 75 -6.17 -6.97 -15.67
C MET A 75 -6.35 -5.98 -16.82
N ASP A 76 -7.44 -6.03 -17.57
CA ASP A 76 -7.61 -5.26 -18.81
C ASP A 76 -7.58 -3.74 -18.60
N ASN A 77 -8.09 -3.29 -17.48
CA ASN A 77 -8.08 -1.88 -17.07
C ASN A 77 -7.28 -1.67 -15.79
N SER A 78 -6.21 -2.47 -15.62
CA SER A 78 -5.40 -2.43 -14.41
C SER A 78 -4.64 -1.10 -14.32
N HIS A 79 -4.82 -0.41 -13.20
CA HIS A 79 -3.90 0.62 -12.78
C HIS A 79 -3.98 0.90 -11.27
N GLN A 80 -2.87 1.34 -10.74
CA GLN A 80 -2.63 1.36 -9.31
C GLN A 80 -3.67 2.18 -8.53
N ILE A 81 -4.01 3.39 -9.00
CA ILE A 81 -4.99 4.25 -8.29
C ILE A 81 -6.37 3.62 -8.24
N LYS A 82 -6.83 3.01 -9.35
CA LYS A 82 -8.12 2.31 -9.39
C LYS A 82 -8.14 1.13 -8.42
N THR A 83 -7.06 0.34 -8.39
CA THR A 83 -6.94 -0.79 -7.47
C THR A 83 -6.95 -0.31 -6.02
N PHE A 84 -6.26 0.79 -5.76
CA PHE A 84 -6.22 1.39 -4.42
C PHE A 84 -7.59 1.94 -3.98
N LEU A 85 -8.33 2.60 -4.90
CA LEU A 85 -9.71 3.02 -4.64
C LEU A 85 -10.62 1.83 -4.33
N LYS A 86 -10.48 0.72 -5.04
CA LYS A 86 -11.24 -0.51 -4.76
C LYS A 86 -10.87 -1.12 -3.40
N ALA A 87 -9.62 -1.04 -2.99
CA ALA A 87 -9.20 -1.44 -1.65
C ALA A 87 -9.81 -0.54 -0.57
N ILE A 88 -9.89 0.77 -0.80
CA ILE A 88 -10.57 1.70 0.11
C ILE A 88 -12.06 1.38 0.21
N GLU A 89 -12.76 1.16 -0.90
CA GLU A 89 -14.18 0.80 -0.93
C GLU A 89 -14.46 -0.51 -0.17
N LEU A 90 -13.52 -1.47 -0.24
CA LEU A 90 -13.62 -2.74 0.47
C LEU A 90 -13.57 -2.55 1.99
N VAL A 91 -12.71 -1.65 2.48
CA VAL A 91 -12.48 -1.45 3.93
C VAL A 91 -13.25 -0.29 4.53
N GLU A 92 -13.82 0.59 3.73
CA GLU A 92 -14.56 1.80 4.16
C GLU A 92 -15.72 1.50 5.12
N LYS A 93 -16.33 0.33 5.01
CA LYS A 93 -17.47 -0.12 5.84
C LYS A 93 -17.03 -0.92 7.06
N GLU A 94 -15.75 -1.23 7.16
CA GLU A 94 -15.21 -2.06 8.22
C GLU A 94 -14.95 -1.24 9.48
N LYS A 95 -15.30 -1.83 10.62
CA LYS A 95 -15.09 -1.19 11.93
C LYS A 95 -13.68 -1.53 12.43
N VAL A 96 -12.70 -0.78 11.97
CA VAL A 96 -11.30 -0.86 12.44
C VAL A 96 -10.83 0.51 12.92
N ASP A 97 -9.84 0.52 13.83
CA ASP A 97 -9.29 1.77 14.37
C ASP A 97 -8.18 2.32 13.46
N PHE A 98 -7.40 1.42 12.87
CA PHE A 98 -6.24 1.75 12.04
C PHE A 98 -6.18 0.86 10.81
N HIS A 99 -5.53 1.39 9.76
CA HIS A 99 -5.23 0.66 8.54
C HIS A 99 -3.73 0.64 8.25
N ILE A 100 -3.26 -0.49 7.75
CA ILE A 100 -2.02 -0.63 6.99
C ILE A 100 -2.40 -0.99 5.56
N PHE A 101 -1.92 -0.20 4.59
CA PHE A 101 -2.00 -0.55 3.18
C PHE A 101 -0.59 -0.87 2.69
N THR A 102 -0.41 -2.04 2.12
CA THR A 102 0.87 -2.51 1.61
C THR A 102 0.69 -3.35 0.35
N ARG A 103 1.78 -3.64 -0.34
CA ARG A 103 1.76 -4.41 -1.59
C ARG A 103 2.15 -5.87 -1.33
N PHE A 104 1.82 -6.75 -2.27
CA PHE A 104 2.18 -8.17 -2.21
C PHE A 104 3.66 -8.45 -2.50
N ASP A 105 4.35 -7.56 -3.25
CA ASP A 105 5.71 -7.74 -3.75
C ASP A 105 6.78 -7.05 -2.88
N ILE A 106 6.45 -6.71 -1.64
CA ILE A 106 7.38 -6.12 -0.69
C ILE A 106 8.00 -7.20 0.19
N PHE A 107 9.32 -7.16 0.28
CA PHE A 107 10.11 -7.94 1.23
C PHE A 107 10.76 -6.96 2.23
N PHE A 108 10.26 -6.94 3.46
CA PHE A 108 10.81 -6.09 4.52
C PHE A 108 12.13 -6.66 5.04
N ASN A 109 13.12 -5.80 5.19
CA ASN A 109 14.39 -6.20 5.77
C ASN A 109 14.22 -6.47 7.26
N GLU A 110 14.88 -7.51 7.77
CA GLU A 110 14.68 -8.03 9.12
C GLU A 110 14.77 -6.94 10.20
N GLY A 111 13.74 -6.88 11.04
CA GLY A 111 13.64 -5.96 12.17
C GLY A 111 13.46 -4.48 11.81
N LYS A 112 13.49 -4.10 10.53
CA LYS A 112 13.44 -2.69 10.11
C LYS A 112 12.06 -2.05 10.32
N ILE A 113 10.99 -2.80 10.26
CA ILE A 113 9.64 -2.28 10.57
C ILE A 113 9.57 -1.73 12.01
N LYS A 114 10.30 -2.33 12.93
CA LYS A 114 10.33 -1.89 14.35
C LYS A 114 11.03 -0.54 14.54
N THR A 115 11.84 -0.10 13.57
CA THR A 115 12.56 1.19 13.63
C THR A 115 11.74 2.34 13.05
N LEU A 116 10.57 2.06 12.46
CA LEU A 116 9.72 3.09 11.87
C LEU A 116 9.08 3.96 12.95
N ASN A 117 9.16 5.26 12.75
CA ASN A 117 8.50 6.26 13.60
C ASN A 117 7.03 6.41 13.16
N ILE A 118 6.14 5.57 13.71
CA ILE A 118 4.70 5.58 13.39
C ILE A 118 3.95 6.42 14.42
N ASP A 119 3.29 7.48 13.95
CA ASP A 119 2.35 8.27 14.76
C ASP A 119 0.90 7.85 14.42
N LEU A 120 0.24 7.13 15.32
CA LEU A 120 -1.12 6.63 15.13
C LEU A 120 -2.19 7.73 15.01
N ASN A 121 -1.87 8.98 15.34
CA ASN A 121 -2.76 10.12 15.14
C ASN A 121 -2.62 10.76 13.75
N LYS A 122 -1.66 10.28 12.94
CA LYS A 122 -1.34 10.85 11.64
C LYS A 122 -1.58 9.88 10.50
N PHE A 123 -1.55 10.41 9.28
CA PHE A 123 -1.42 9.64 8.07
C PHE A 123 0.08 9.47 7.76
N ASN A 124 0.56 8.26 7.90
CA ASN A 124 1.98 7.95 7.81
C ASN A 124 2.31 7.41 6.42
N PHE A 125 3.23 8.09 5.74
CA PHE A 125 3.93 7.62 4.55
C PHE A 125 5.24 6.94 4.96
N LEU A 126 5.65 5.89 4.26
CA LEU A 126 6.93 5.26 4.57
C LEU A 126 8.08 6.26 4.40
N CYS A 127 8.23 6.82 3.21
CA CYS A 127 9.30 7.77 2.90
C CYS A 127 8.97 8.63 1.66
N LYS A 128 9.82 9.61 1.40
CA LYS A 128 9.80 10.47 0.21
C LYS A 128 10.42 9.74 -1.00
N GLU A 129 9.99 10.09 -2.20
CA GLU A 129 10.67 9.66 -3.42
C GLU A 129 11.80 10.64 -3.74
N LYS A 130 13.04 10.16 -3.75
CA LYS A 130 14.25 11.00 -3.83
C LYS A 130 14.30 11.87 -5.10
N ASP A 131 14.07 11.25 -6.24
CA ASP A 131 14.35 11.90 -7.54
C ASP A 131 13.28 12.95 -7.92
N HIS A 132 12.12 12.87 -7.30
CA HIS A 132 10.97 13.70 -7.68
C HIS A 132 10.42 14.57 -6.55
N TRP A 133 10.93 14.43 -5.31
CA TRP A 133 10.40 15.17 -4.16
C TRP A 133 10.38 16.68 -4.37
N LYS A 134 11.45 17.26 -4.91
CA LYS A 134 11.56 18.71 -5.11
C LYS A 134 10.62 19.26 -6.17
N SER A 135 10.28 18.45 -7.19
CA SER A 135 9.44 18.89 -8.32
C SER A 135 7.97 18.53 -8.17
N HIS A 136 7.66 17.40 -7.53
CA HIS A 136 6.32 16.84 -7.49
C HIS A 136 5.84 16.37 -6.12
N GLU A 137 6.66 16.46 -5.08
CA GLU A 137 6.36 15.96 -3.72
C GLU A 137 5.86 14.52 -3.72
N PHE A 138 6.56 13.65 -4.45
CA PHE A 138 6.20 12.25 -4.57
C PHE A 138 6.63 11.44 -3.34
N VAL A 139 5.82 10.47 -2.98
CA VAL A 139 6.03 9.58 -1.85
C VAL A 139 6.14 8.12 -2.29
N ASN A 140 6.68 7.29 -1.42
CA ASN A 140 6.63 5.85 -1.59
C ASN A 140 5.19 5.34 -1.69
N ASP A 141 4.91 4.47 -2.66
CA ASP A 141 3.59 3.89 -2.94
C ASP A 141 3.37 2.51 -2.28
N CYS A 142 4.32 2.07 -1.46
CA CYS A 142 4.40 0.68 -1.03
C CYS A 142 3.77 0.42 0.34
N PHE A 143 3.78 1.40 1.25
CA PHE A 143 3.41 1.18 2.64
C PHE A 143 2.84 2.46 3.28
N TYR A 144 1.61 2.36 3.78
CA TYR A 144 0.92 3.44 4.48
C TYR A 144 0.35 2.93 5.79
N VAL A 145 0.40 3.76 6.85
CA VAL A 145 -0.24 3.50 8.14
C VAL A 145 -1.08 4.70 8.53
N PHE A 146 -2.35 4.51 8.81
CA PHE A 146 -3.23 5.62 9.14
C PHE A 146 -4.43 5.22 10.00
N ASN A 147 -4.95 6.18 10.76
CA ASN A 147 -6.20 6.05 11.50
C ASN A 147 -7.39 5.99 10.52
N ALA A 148 -8.40 5.16 10.80
CA ALA A 148 -9.57 4.97 9.95
C ALA A 148 -10.33 6.28 9.63
N ARG A 149 -10.22 7.30 10.49
CA ARG A 149 -10.79 8.64 10.25
C ARG A 149 -10.30 9.31 8.95
N PHE A 150 -9.14 8.89 8.43
CA PHE A 150 -8.58 9.44 7.18
C PHE A 150 -9.10 8.78 5.90
N ILE A 151 -9.93 7.74 6.00
CA ILE A 151 -10.51 7.07 4.83
C ILE A 151 -11.23 8.03 3.87
N PRO A 152 -12.10 8.95 4.33
CA PRO A 152 -12.78 9.89 3.42
C PRO A 152 -11.80 10.81 2.68
N GLN A 153 -10.77 11.31 3.36
CA GLN A 153 -9.76 12.19 2.75
C GLN A 153 -8.90 11.41 1.75
N LEU A 154 -8.48 10.20 2.12
CA LEU A 154 -7.73 9.32 1.24
C LEU A 154 -8.51 9.00 -0.04
N LYS A 155 -9.80 8.70 0.07
CA LYS A 155 -10.69 8.43 -1.06
C LYS A 155 -10.78 9.64 -1.99
N ARG A 156 -11.00 10.85 -1.44
CA ARG A 156 -11.02 12.09 -2.23
C ARG A 156 -9.70 12.36 -2.93
N ALA A 157 -8.56 12.18 -2.22
CA ALA A 157 -7.24 12.37 -2.80
C ALA A 157 -6.98 11.40 -3.96
N CYS A 158 -7.36 10.13 -3.83
CA CYS A 158 -7.25 9.14 -4.91
C CYS A 158 -8.14 9.47 -6.11
N ILE A 159 -9.37 9.94 -5.91
CA ILE A 159 -10.26 10.40 -6.99
C ILE A 159 -9.63 11.60 -7.70
N ASN A 160 -9.12 12.57 -6.97
CA ASN A 160 -8.45 13.74 -7.54
C ASN A 160 -7.20 13.36 -8.32
N LEU A 161 -6.39 12.43 -7.79
CA LEU A 161 -5.20 11.92 -8.44
C LEU A 161 -5.52 11.17 -9.74
N LEU A 162 -6.63 10.41 -9.76
CA LEU A 162 -7.12 9.72 -10.95
C LEU A 162 -7.54 10.69 -12.05
N ASN A 163 -8.21 11.79 -11.69
CA ASN A 163 -8.72 12.78 -12.64
C ASN A 163 -7.65 13.78 -13.09
N ASN A 164 -6.64 14.04 -12.25
CA ASN A 164 -5.60 15.05 -12.46
C ASN A 164 -4.22 14.49 -12.12
N PRO A 165 -3.72 13.48 -12.86
CA PRO A 165 -2.43 12.89 -12.56
C PRO A 165 -1.32 13.94 -12.69
N PRO A 166 -0.35 13.99 -11.75
CA PRO A 166 0.72 14.98 -11.76
C PRO A 166 1.67 14.82 -12.95
N ARG A 167 1.67 13.65 -13.57
CA ARG A 167 2.35 13.38 -14.85
C ARG A 167 1.35 12.77 -15.84
N PRO A 168 1.25 13.29 -17.07
CA PRO A 168 0.42 12.68 -18.10
C PRO A 168 0.80 11.20 -18.32
N GLY A 169 -0.21 10.33 -18.30
CA GLY A 169 -0.03 8.89 -18.53
C GLY A 169 0.48 8.07 -17.34
N LEU A 170 0.90 8.68 -16.22
CA LEU A 170 1.26 7.98 -15.00
C LEU A 170 0.09 7.98 -14.02
N MET A 171 -0.48 6.81 -13.80
CA MET A 171 -1.59 6.60 -12.87
C MET A 171 -1.12 5.76 -11.67
N ASP A 172 -0.13 6.28 -10.96
CA ASP A 172 0.46 5.69 -9.77
C ASP A 172 0.10 6.46 -8.49
N MET A 173 0.42 5.89 -7.35
CA MET A 173 0.12 6.45 -6.04
C MET A 173 1.21 7.41 -5.52
N HIS A 174 2.30 7.61 -6.26
CA HIS A 174 3.40 8.47 -5.82
C HIS A 174 2.96 9.92 -5.56
N GLY A 175 2.03 10.43 -6.35
CA GLY A 175 1.47 11.79 -6.19
C GLY A 175 0.48 11.98 -5.04
N LEU A 176 0.17 10.95 -4.26
CA LEU A 176 -0.87 10.99 -3.23
C LEU A 176 -0.63 12.08 -2.18
N TYR A 177 0.63 12.29 -1.78
CA TYR A 177 0.99 13.30 -0.78
C TYR A 177 0.56 14.71 -1.20
N SER A 178 0.80 15.10 -2.46
CA SER A 178 0.45 16.43 -2.95
C SER A 178 -1.04 16.73 -2.83
N PHE A 179 -1.91 15.73 -3.05
CA PHE A 179 -3.35 15.90 -2.92
C PHE A 179 -3.81 15.93 -1.47
N LEU A 180 -3.24 15.11 -0.60
CA LEU A 180 -3.53 15.14 0.83
C LEU A 180 -2.99 16.44 1.48
N PHE A 181 -1.83 16.94 1.06
CA PHE A 181 -1.27 18.18 1.56
C PHE A 181 -2.10 19.42 1.20
N LYS A 182 -2.82 19.40 0.08
CA LYS A 182 -3.75 20.46 -0.33
C LYS A 182 -5.08 20.41 0.43
N ASP A 183 -5.42 19.29 1.06
CA ASP A 183 -6.62 19.18 1.90
C ASP A 183 -6.31 19.73 3.31
N GLU A 184 -6.88 20.89 3.63
CA GLU A 184 -6.64 21.58 4.92
C GLU A 184 -7.01 20.72 6.13
N SER A 185 -7.98 19.81 5.98
CA SER A 185 -8.42 18.92 7.06
C SER A 185 -7.39 17.87 7.48
N VAL A 186 -6.38 17.61 6.63
CA VAL A 186 -5.35 16.59 6.93
C VAL A 186 -3.91 17.08 6.80
N ARG A 187 -3.67 18.24 6.18
CA ARG A 187 -2.33 18.79 5.92
C ARG A 187 -1.35 18.63 7.07
N TYR A 188 -1.78 19.03 8.27
CA TYR A 188 -0.94 18.99 9.49
C TYR A 188 -0.90 17.60 10.15
N SER A 189 -1.63 16.64 9.60
CA SER A 189 -1.66 15.26 10.06
C SER A 189 -0.82 14.32 9.19
N LEU A 190 -0.05 14.84 8.23
CA LEU A 190 0.83 14.04 7.40
C LEU A 190 2.18 13.81 8.10
N HIS A 191 2.72 12.60 7.99
CA HIS A 191 3.95 12.18 8.67
C HIS A 191 4.77 11.23 7.78
N PHE A 192 6.10 11.31 7.89
CA PHE A 192 7.02 10.33 7.30
C PHE A 192 7.62 9.45 8.39
N MET A 193 7.54 8.14 8.19
CA MET A 193 8.00 7.15 9.16
C MET A 193 9.53 7.00 9.20
N THR A 194 10.22 7.43 8.14
CA THR A 194 11.67 7.43 8.05
C THR A 194 12.14 8.58 7.16
N ASP A 195 13.37 9.05 7.39
CA ASP A 195 14.06 10.03 6.54
C ASP A 195 14.72 9.38 5.31
N GLU A 196 14.68 8.06 5.18
CA GLU A 196 15.15 7.38 3.99
C GLU A 196 14.29 7.73 2.77
N HIS A 197 14.86 7.53 1.58
CA HIS A 197 14.19 7.77 0.32
C HIS A 197 13.82 6.47 -0.38
N HIS A 198 12.70 6.51 -1.12
CA HIS A 198 12.34 5.44 -2.03
C HIS A 198 13.32 5.37 -3.19
N LEU A 199 13.76 4.16 -3.53
CA LEU A 199 14.51 3.82 -4.74
C LEU A 199 13.74 2.72 -5.49
N SER A 200 13.95 2.61 -6.79
CA SER A 200 13.27 1.63 -7.66
C SER A 200 13.49 0.16 -7.26
N SER A 201 14.59 -0.13 -6.55
CA SER A 201 14.92 -1.46 -6.02
C SER A 201 14.50 -1.65 -4.55
N GLY A 202 14.14 -0.58 -3.85
CA GLY A 202 13.90 -0.56 -2.41
C GLY A 202 14.84 0.40 -1.66
N ASN A 203 14.96 0.21 -0.35
CA ASN A 203 15.86 0.96 0.54
C ASN A 203 16.28 0.06 1.72
N SER A 204 16.82 0.63 2.81
CA SER A 204 17.22 -0.19 3.96
C SER A 204 16.03 -0.84 4.68
N ILE A 205 14.81 -0.36 4.48
CA ILE A 205 13.59 -0.87 5.13
C ILE A 205 13.02 -2.08 4.38
N TYR A 206 13.09 -2.06 3.03
CA TYR A 206 12.48 -3.09 2.20
C TYR A 206 13.18 -3.25 0.84
N THR A 207 12.92 -4.39 0.21
CA THR A 207 13.29 -4.70 -1.18
C THR A 207 12.03 -5.04 -1.97
N LEU A 208 11.92 -4.57 -3.21
CA LEU A 208 10.87 -5.01 -4.13
C LEU A 208 11.29 -6.32 -4.80
N LYS A 209 10.54 -7.38 -4.55
CA LYS A 209 10.77 -8.69 -5.19
C LYS A 209 10.11 -8.71 -6.56
N ARG A 210 10.92 -8.49 -7.57
CA ARG A 210 10.56 -8.56 -8.99
C ARG A 210 11.39 -9.69 -9.59
N LEU A 211 10.70 -10.75 -10.05
CA LEU A 211 11.31 -11.96 -10.60
C LEU A 211 11.68 -11.76 -12.08
#